data_e8372448c9f2119974ef55d88f34b460
#
_entry.id   e8372448c9f2119974ef55d88f34b460
#
_cell.length_a   1.000
_cell.length_b   1.000
_cell.length_c   1.000
_cell.angle_alpha   90.00
_cell.angle_beta   90.00
_cell.angle_gamma   90.00
#
_symmetry.space_group_name_H-M   'P 1'
#
loop_
_entity.id
_entity.type
_entity.pdbx_description
1 polymer ?
#
loop_
_entity_poly.entity_id
_entity_poly.type
_entity_poly.pdbx_seq_one_letter_code
_entity_poly.pdbx_strand_id
1 'polypeptide(L)'
;MKKPSKAEAEEEIREFFEHIEKKTPKEIRKIKRLAMRHNIQLKELRRKFCKKCYSPDLKIKNINGKMKSVECKNCGNVMRWKIE
;
A
#
# COMPACT_ATOMS: atom_id res chain seq x y z
N MET A 1 -3.71 -6.23 -26.84
CA MET A 1 -3.59 -6.70 -25.46
C MET A 1 -4.93 -6.68 -24.76
N LYS A 2 -5.33 -7.78 -24.20
CA LYS A 2 -6.53 -7.83 -23.38
C LYS A 2 -6.23 -7.21 -22.01
N LYS A 3 -7.11 -6.32 -21.58
CA LYS A 3 -7.03 -5.80 -20.21
C LYS A 3 -7.40 -6.92 -19.24
N PRO A 4 -6.71 -7.05 -18.09
CA PRO A 4 -7.07 -8.06 -17.11
C PRO A 4 -8.48 -7.82 -16.56
N SER A 5 -9.19 -8.89 -16.26
CA SER A 5 -10.47 -8.78 -15.60
C SER A 5 -10.28 -8.30 -14.17
N LYS A 6 -11.38 -7.88 -13.53
CA LYS A 6 -11.32 -7.43 -12.13
C LYS A 6 -10.74 -8.52 -11.22
N ALA A 7 -11.14 -9.77 -11.43
CA ALA A 7 -10.64 -10.89 -10.64
C ALA A 7 -9.13 -11.10 -10.84
N GLU A 8 -8.66 -11.03 -12.08
CA GLU A 8 -7.23 -11.12 -12.37
C GLU A 8 -6.45 -9.97 -11.77
N ALA A 9 -7.00 -8.76 -11.84
CA ALA A 9 -6.38 -7.58 -11.24
C ALA A 9 -6.28 -7.71 -9.71
N GLU A 10 -7.33 -8.21 -9.07
CA GLU A 10 -7.32 -8.44 -7.62
C GLU A 10 -6.24 -9.45 -7.21
N GLU A 11 -6.12 -10.53 -7.96
CA GLU A 11 -5.11 -11.55 -7.71
C GLU A 11 -3.70 -10.98 -7.87
N GLU A 12 -3.47 -10.22 -8.94
CA GLU A 12 -2.19 -9.56 -9.19
C GLU A 12 -1.83 -8.59 -8.07
N ILE A 13 -2.79 -7.80 -7.63
CA ILE A 13 -2.60 -6.83 -6.54
C ILE A 13 -2.27 -7.56 -5.23
N ARG A 14 -3.00 -8.63 -4.93
CA ARG A 14 -2.79 -9.40 -3.71
C ARG A 14 -1.40 -10.01 -3.68
N GLU A 15 -0.99 -10.63 -4.78
CA GLU A 15 0.33 -11.22 -4.93
C GLU A 15 1.44 -10.17 -4.84
N PHE A 16 1.21 -9.01 -5.44
CA PHE A 16 2.15 -7.89 -5.37
C PHE A 16 2.37 -7.44 -3.91
N PHE A 17 1.30 -7.30 -3.14
CA PHE A 17 1.41 -6.84 -1.75
C PHE A 17 2.02 -7.87 -0.80
N GLU A 18 2.08 -9.14 -1.18
CA GLU A 18 2.80 -10.14 -0.41
C GLU A 18 4.30 -9.88 -0.42
N HIS A 19 4.81 -9.28 -1.48
CA HIS A 19 6.22 -9.00 -1.67
C HIS A 19 6.52 -7.49 -1.80
N ILE A 20 5.68 -6.66 -1.20
CA ILE A 20 5.77 -5.21 -1.36
C ILE A 20 7.11 -4.64 -0.88
N GLU A 21 7.76 -5.27 0.09
CA GLU A 21 9.05 -4.84 0.61
C GLU A 21 10.14 -4.82 -0.44
N LYS A 22 10.02 -5.66 -1.45
CA LYS A 22 10.97 -5.77 -2.55
C LYS A 22 10.61 -4.90 -3.75
N LYS A 23 9.50 -4.17 -3.67
CA LYS A 23 8.98 -3.38 -4.79
C LYS A 23 9.43 -1.93 -4.71
N THR A 24 9.58 -1.30 -5.87
CA THR A 24 9.93 0.12 -5.94
C THR A 24 8.68 0.99 -5.82
N PRO A 25 8.82 2.26 -5.41
CA PRO A 25 7.68 3.17 -5.38
C PRO A 25 6.95 3.30 -6.71
N LYS A 26 7.67 3.22 -7.82
CA LYS A 26 7.07 3.27 -9.16
C LYS A 26 6.13 2.10 -9.40
N GLU A 27 6.54 0.91 -9.00
CA GLU A 27 5.71 -0.29 -9.13
C GLU A 27 4.46 -0.21 -8.25
N ILE A 28 4.62 0.28 -7.03
CA ILE A 28 3.49 0.46 -6.09
C ILE A 28 2.48 1.45 -6.67
N ARG A 29 2.96 2.52 -7.28
CA ARG A 29 2.09 3.51 -7.93
C ARG A 29 1.30 2.89 -9.08
N LYS A 30 1.93 2.02 -9.87
CA LYS A 30 1.26 1.31 -10.97
C LYS A 30 0.16 0.40 -10.45
N ILE A 31 0.43 -0.35 -9.38
CA ILE A 31 -0.55 -1.25 -8.78
C ILE A 31 -1.73 -0.46 -8.20
N LYS A 32 -1.46 0.68 -7.58
CA LYS A 32 -2.53 1.55 -7.07
C LYS A 32 -3.43 2.03 -8.20
N ARG A 33 -2.85 2.43 -9.33
CA ARG A 33 -3.63 2.84 -10.51
C ARG A 33 -4.48 1.71 -11.05
N LEU A 34 -3.91 0.52 -11.11
CA LEU A 34 -4.63 -0.67 -11.55
C LEU A 34 -5.84 -0.94 -10.66
N ALA A 35 -5.66 -0.85 -9.34
CA ALA A 35 -6.75 -1.02 -8.39
C ALA A 35 -7.86 0.02 -8.60
N MET A 36 -7.49 1.28 -8.80
CA MET A 36 -8.46 2.34 -9.04
C MET A 36 -9.22 2.17 -10.35
N ARG A 37 -8.54 1.68 -11.38
CA ARG A 37 -9.15 1.43 -12.69
C ARG A 37 -10.26 0.39 -12.60
N HIS A 38 -10.10 -0.61 -11.75
CA HIS A 38 -11.07 -1.70 -11.56
C HIS A 38 -11.97 -1.50 -10.34
N ASN A 39 -11.92 -0.32 -9.72
CA ASN A 39 -12.67 -0.02 -8.50
C ASN A 39 -12.41 -1.01 -7.37
N ILE A 40 -11.18 -1.50 -7.28
CA ILE A 40 -10.76 -2.40 -6.21
C ILE A 40 -10.33 -1.57 -5.01
N GLN A 41 -10.95 -1.84 -3.86
CA GLN A 41 -10.59 -1.14 -2.63
C GLN A 41 -9.38 -1.83 -1.99
N LEU A 42 -8.33 -1.07 -1.77
CA LEU A 42 -7.10 -1.60 -1.16
C LEU A 42 -7.21 -1.79 0.35
N LYS A 43 -8.18 -1.12 0.99
CA LYS A 43 -8.43 -1.23 2.44
C LYS A 43 -7.14 -1.26 3.26
N GLU A 44 -6.81 -2.41 3.86
CA GLU A 44 -5.62 -2.57 4.68
C GLU A 44 -4.32 -2.57 3.87
N LEU A 45 -4.37 -2.94 2.60
CA LEU A 45 -3.18 -3.01 1.75
C LEU A 45 -2.53 -1.65 1.55
N ARG A 46 -3.32 -0.58 1.53
CA ARG A 46 -2.80 0.79 1.40
C ARG A 46 -1.95 1.23 2.58
N ARG A 47 -2.02 0.50 3.70
CA ARG A 47 -1.23 0.77 4.90
C ARG A 47 0.19 0.22 4.80
N LYS A 48 0.48 -0.54 3.76
CA LYS A 48 1.79 -1.16 3.55
C LYS A 48 2.77 -0.25 2.83
N PHE A 49 2.32 0.90 2.36
CA PHE A 49 3.18 1.86 1.66
C PHE A 49 2.81 3.28 2.02
N CYS A 50 3.77 4.21 1.80
CA CYS A 50 3.54 5.62 2.06
C CYS A 50 2.62 6.22 1.00
N LYS A 51 1.57 6.92 1.43
CA LYS A 51 0.62 7.55 0.50
C LYS A 51 1.20 8.74 -0.26
N LYS A 52 2.32 9.29 0.19
CA LYS A 52 2.98 10.42 -0.48
C LYS A 52 4.00 10.00 -1.50
N CYS A 53 4.95 9.17 -1.10
CA CYS A 53 6.06 8.77 -1.97
C CYS A 53 5.97 7.32 -2.46
N TYR A 54 4.95 6.58 -2.02
CA TYR A 54 4.71 5.19 -2.38
C TYR A 54 5.85 4.24 -1.99
N SER A 55 6.68 4.62 -1.04
CA SER A 55 7.75 3.75 -0.54
C SER A 55 7.18 2.70 0.42
N PRO A 56 7.63 1.44 0.32
CA PRO A 56 7.22 0.41 1.28
C PRO A 56 8.02 0.45 2.57
N ASP A 57 9.02 1.32 2.67
CA ASP A 57 9.87 1.44 3.86
C ASP A 57 9.18 2.22 4.96
N LEU A 58 8.33 1.53 5.70
CA LEU A 58 7.58 2.10 6.80
C LEU A 58 8.09 1.57 8.14
N LYS A 59 8.19 2.45 9.12
CA LYS A 59 8.61 2.11 10.47
C LYS A 59 7.50 2.48 11.46
N ILE A 60 7.17 1.57 12.36
CA ILE A 60 6.23 1.87 13.44
C ILE A 60 6.93 2.81 14.43
N LYS A 61 6.39 4.03 14.55
CA LYS A 61 6.95 5.04 15.44
C LYS A 61 6.42 4.90 16.86
N ASN A 62 5.11 4.71 16.99
CA ASN A 62 4.48 4.64 18.30
C ASN A 62 3.15 3.89 18.22
N ILE A 63 2.82 3.19 19.31
CA ILE A 63 1.51 2.57 19.47
C ILE A 63 0.93 3.14 20.74
N ASN A 64 -0.17 3.85 20.63
CA ASN A 64 -0.81 4.51 21.76
C ASN A 64 -2.28 4.08 21.82
N GLY A 65 -2.60 3.14 22.71
CA GLY A 65 -3.94 2.60 22.82
C GLY A 65 -4.40 1.92 21.52
N LYS A 66 -5.44 2.45 20.91
CA LYS A 66 -6.01 1.90 19.67
C LYS A 66 -5.45 2.59 18.42
N MET A 67 -4.46 3.45 18.57
CA MET A 67 -3.87 4.18 17.44
C MET A 67 -2.42 3.77 17.23
N LYS A 68 -2.05 3.66 15.96
CA LYS A 68 -0.70 3.30 15.54
C LYS A 68 -0.15 4.41 14.66
N SER A 69 1.02 4.91 15.00
CA SER A 69 1.73 5.92 14.19
C SER A 69 2.85 5.24 13.42
N VAL A 70 2.87 5.46 12.11
CA VAL A 70 3.87 4.87 11.21
C VAL A 70 4.58 5.99 10.46
N GLU A 71 5.90 5.94 10.46
CA GLU A 71 6.73 6.91 9.77
C GLU A 71 7.33 6.29 8.50
N CYS A 72 7.29 7.05 7.40
CA CYS A 72 7.95 6.65 6.18
C CYS A 72 9.43 6.96 6.29
N LYS A 73 10.30 5.96 6.12
CA LYS A 73 11.74 6.15 6.18
C LYS A 73 12.30 6.94 5.01
N ASN A 74 11.55 6.99 3.90
CA ASN A 74 12.01 7.65 2.69
C ASN A 74 11.72 9.15 2.68
N CYS A 75 10.49 9.56 3.00
CA CYS A 75 10.10 10.98 2.97
C CYS A 75 9.80 11.58 4.34
N GLY A 76 9.79 10.78 5.39
CA GLY A 76 9.52 11.25 6.74
C GLY A 76 8.06 11.51 7.06
N ASN A 77 7.15 11.17 6.16
CA ASN A 77 5.72 11.38 6.40
C ASN A 77 5.22 10.44 7.50
N VAL A 78 4.45 10.99 8.44
CA VAL A 78 3.87 10.21 9.54
C VAL A 78 2.38 9.97 9.25
N MET A 79 1.99 8.71 9.36
CA MET A 79 0.61 8.29 9.15
C MET A 79 0.08 7.65 10.44
N ARG A 80 -1.19 7.89 10.72
CA ARG A 80 -1.83 7.33 11.91
C ARG A 80 -3.01 6.46 11.50
N TRP A 81 -3.08 5.26 12.04
CA TRP A 81 -4.16 4.32 11.77
C TRP A 81 -4.75 3.77 13.04
N LYS A 82 -6.04 3.46 12.96
CA LYS A 82 -6.72 2.76 14.03
C LYS A 82 -6.32 1.30 14.05
N ILE A 83 -6.04 0.78 15.23
CA ILE A 83 -5.75 -0.63 15.44
C ILE A 83 -7.03 -1.26 15.98
N GLU A 84 -7.51 -2.29 15.31
CA GLU A 84 -8.64 -3.07 15.81
C GLU A 84 -8.15 -4.30 16.55
#